data_e6518b8c473b68689bf82822414123a5
#
_entry.id   e6518b8c473b68689bf82822414123a5
#
_cell.length_a   1.000
_cell.length_b   1.000
_cell.length_c   1.000
_cell.angle_alpha   90.00
_cell.angle_beta   90.00
_cell.angle_gamma   90.00
#
_symmetry.space_group_name_H-M   'P 1'
#
loop_
_entity.id
_entity.type
_entity.pdbx_description
1 polymer ?
#
loop_
_entity_poly.entity_id
_entity_poly.type
_entity_poly.pdbx_seq_one_letter_code
_entity_poly.pdbx_strand_id
1 'polypeptide(L)'
;LSRYLSRLTMTSQYQSFRYNVDRAVNAIPRVNKWMTRFIFRFKKAVKALVFTNNLFVDLGFEYVGPLNGHNLSELENVFSKVKQLERPVVIHVVTQKGRGYRPAEDDPVSFHGTGPFCVLDGKGTSIEAVSFTEVFSRSLVKIAAHNPKVVAITAAMAKGTGLSSFAKRYPSRFFDVGIAEQHAVTFAGGL
;
A
#
# COMPACT_ATOMS: atom_id res chain seq x y z
N LEU A 1 -17.77 12.10 -0.58
CA LEU A 1 -17.58 13.00 -1.74
C LEU A 1 -16.59 12.38 -2.74
N SER A 2 -15.41 11.93 -2.29
CA SER A 2 -14.37 11.34 -3.19
C SER A 2 -14.85 10.12 -3.98
N ARG A 3 -15.61 9.18 -3.36
CA ARG A 3 -16.21 8.02 -4.04
C ARG A 3 -17.20 8.40 -5.13
N TYR A 4 -18.02 9.43 -4.89
CA TYR A 4 -18.98 9.94 -5.87
C TYR A 4 -18.27 10.56 -7.06
N LEU A 5 -17.27 11.39 -6.81
CA LEU A 5 -16.48 12.04 -7.84
C LEU A 5 -15.67 11.02 -8.68
N SER A 6 -15.10 9.99 -8.04
CA SER A 6 -14.43 8.90 -8.76
C SER A 6 -15.38 8.14 -9.69
N ARG A 7 -16.64 7.90 -9.27
CA ARG A 7 -17.65 7.29 -10.15
C ARG A 7 -18.03 8.20 -11.32
N LEU A 8 -18.13 9.49 -11.07
CA LEU A 8 -18.50 10.48 -12.10
C LEU A 8 -17.43 10.59 -13.18
N THR A 9 -16.17 10.55 -12.80
CA THR A 9 -15.03 10.61 -13.73
C THR A 9 -14.88 9.36 -14.62
N MET A 10 -15.46 8.23 -14.20
CA MET A 10 -15.48 6.98 -14.98
C MET A 10 -16.66 6.88 -15.95
N THR A 11 -17.59 7.83 -15.96
CA THR A 11 -18.71 7.80 -16.91
C THR A 11 -18.22 8.11 -18.31
N SER A 12 -18.73 7.37 -19.32
CA SER A 12 -18.44 7.63 -20.74
C SER A 12 -18.76 9.06 -21.15
N GLN A 13 -19.80 9.63 -20.55
CA GLN A 13 -20.20 11.02 -20.76
C GLN A 13 -19.15 12.01 -20.26
N TYR A 14 -18.55 11.80 -19.10
CA TYR A 14 -17.47 12.64 -18.58
C TYR A 14 -16.21 12.50 -19.44
N GLN A 15 -15.84 11.29 -19.82
CA GLN A 15 -14.68 11.04 -20.68
C GLN A 15 -14.86 11.66 -22.07
N SER A 16 -16.04 11.53 -22.67
CA SER A 16 -16.38 12.18 -23.94
C SER A 16 -16.39 13.71 -23.83
N PHE A 17 -16.94 14.24 -22.74
CA PHE A 17 -16.90 15.68 -22.46
C PHE A 17 -15.47 16.18 -22.32
N ARG A 18 -14.63 15.48 -21.55
CA ARG A 18 -13.20 15.79 -21.37
C ARG A 18 -12.46 15.77 -22.71
N TYR A 19 -12.67 14.72 -23.51
CA TYR A 19 -12.08 14.58 -24.84
C TYR A 19 -12.49 15.72 -25.77
N ASN A 20 -13.78 16.05 -25.79
CA ASN A 20 -14.31 17.14 -26.63
C ASN A 20 -13.79 18.52 -26.18
N VAL A 21 -13.66 18.76 -24.87
CA VAL A 21 -13.06 19.98 -24.32
C VAL A 21 -11.58 20.08 -24.69
N ASP A 22 -10.83 19.00 -24.56
CA ASP A 22 -9.39 18.97 -24.93
C ASP A 22 -9.22 19.15 -26.45
N ARG A 23 -10.08 18.55 -27.27
CA ARG A 23 -10.10 18.74 -28.75
C ARG A 23 -10.48 20.15 -29.13
N ALA A 24 -11.50 20.74 -28.51
CA ALA A 24 -11.93 22.11 -28.77
C ALA A 24 -10.84 23.13 -28.38
N VAL A 25 -10.17 22.95 -27.25
CA VAL A 25 -9.06 23.81 -26.81
C VAL A 25 -7.87 23.70 -27.75
N ASN A 26 -7.56 22.52 -28.28
CA ASN A 26 -6.46 22.29 -29.22
C ASN A 26 -6.81 22.72 -30.67
N ALA A 27 -8.09 22.87 -31.01
CA ALA A 27 -8.55 23.25 -32.33
C ALA A 27 -8.59 24.78 -32.57
N ILE A 28 -8.37 25.61 -31.51
CA ILE A 28 -8.40 27.06 -31.62
C ILE A 28 -7.00 27.59 -32.05
N PRO A 29 -6.79 27.99 -33.32
CA PRO A 29 -5.45 28.23 -33.86
C PRO A 29 -4.79 29.55 -33.41
N ARG A 30 -5.44 30.37 -32.60
CA ARG A 30 -4.95 31.69 -32.17
C ARG A 30 -5.18 32.03 -30.72
N VAL A 31 -5.12 31.05 -29.82
CA VAL A 31 -5.18 31.37 -28.39
C VAL A 31 -3.81 31.91 -27.94
N ASN A 32 -3.80 33.19 -27.54
CA ASN A 32 -2.62 33.86 -27.00
C ASN A 32 -2.00 32.97 -25.87
N LYS A 33 -0.68 32.79 -25.88
CA LYS A 33 0.07 31.95 -24.91
C LYS A 33 -0.31 32.21 -23.45
N TRP A 34 -0.81 33.40 -23.15
CA TRP A 34 -1.33 33.78 -21.84
C TRP A 34 -2.65 33.06 -21.49
N MET A 35 -3.59 32.99 -22.42
CA MET A 35 -4.90 32.35 -22.23
C MET A 35 -4.78 30.84 -22.09
N THR A 36 -3.89 30.21 -22.86
CA THR A 36 -3.57 28.79 -22.73
C THR A 36 -2.97 28.48 -21.34
N ARG A 37 -2.07 29.31 -20.84
CA ARG A 37 -1.53 29.20 -19.47
C ARG A 37 -2.58 29.39 -18.39
N PHE A 38 -3.51 30.32 -18.58
CA PHE A 38 -4.61 30.59 -17.65
C PHE A 38 -5.58 29.39 -17.59
N ILE A 39 -6.00 28.88 -18.74
CA ILE A 39 -6.87 27.68 -18.83
C ILE A 39 -6.17 26.47 -18.21
N PHE A 40 -4.89 26.29 -18.45
CA PHE A 40 -4.12 25.18 -17.87
C PHE A 40 -4.00 25.34 -16.34
N ARG A 41 -3.74 26.53 -15.83
CA ARG A 41 -3.70 26.84 -14.39
C ARG A 41 -5.06 26.68 -13.73
N PHE A 42 -6.13 27.12 -14.38
CA PHE A 42 -7.50 26.97 -13.90
C PHE A 42 -7.90 25.49 -13.85
N LYS A 43 -7.65 24.72 -14.91
CA LYS A 43 -7.84 23.25 -14.90
C LYS A 43 -7.05 22.59 -13.77
N LYS A 44 -5.80 23.00 -13.55
CA LYS A 44 -4.96 22.45 -12.46
C LYS A 44 -5.49 22.85 -11.08
N ALA A 45 -5.97 24.07 -10.91
CA ALA A 45 -6.56 24.53 -9.64
C ALA A 45 -7.89 23.82 -9.32
N VAL A 46 -8.78 23.68 -10.30
CA VAL A 46 -10.04 22.92 -10.14
C VAL A 46 -9.75 21.44 -9.86
N LYS A 47 -8.77 20.87 -10.56
CA LYS A 47 -8.33 19.49 -10.31
C LYS A 47 -7.76 19.33 -8.89
N ALA A 48 -6.96 20.28 -8.40
CA ALA A 48 -6.39 20.25 -7.06
C ALA A 48 -7.44 20.42 -5.95
N LEU A 49 -8.50 21.19 -6.20
CA LEU A 49 -9.63 21.36 -5.27
C LEU A 49 -10.53 20.11 -5.19
N VAL A 50 -10.65 19.37 -6.27
CA VAL A 50 -11.55 18.22 -6.41
C VAL A 50 -10.85 16.89 -6.14
N PHE A 51 -9.57 16.81 -6.50
CA PHE A 51 -8.75 15.60 -6.34
C PHE A 51 -7.55 15.93 -5.44
N THR A 52 -7.41 15.18 -4.36
CA THR A 52 -6.18 15.14 -3.58
C THR A 52 -5.00 14.84 -4.51
N ASN A 53 -3.94 15.65 -4.45
CA ASN A 53 -2.71 15.43 -5.20
C ASN A 53 -2.22 13.98 -4.95
N ASN A 54 -2.15 13.21 -6.02
CA ASN A 54 -1.78 11.81 -5.97
C ASN A 54 -0.60 11.61 -6.92
N LEU A 55 0.51 11.09 -6.40
CA LEU A 55 1.72 10.80 -7.13
C LEU A 55 1.46 10.07 -8.47
N PHE A 56 0.54 9.10 -8.48
CA PHE A 56 0.22 8.33 -9.69
C PHE A 56 -0.42 9.19 -10.78
N VAL A 57 -1.25 10.15 -10.41
CA VAL A 57 -1.85 11.11 -11.36
C VAL A 57 -0.79 12.04 -11.94
N ASP A 58 0.19 12.47 -11.12
CA ASP A 58 1.29 13.31 -11.59
C ASP A 58 2.24 12.54 -12.52
N LEU A 59 2.36 11.22 -12.35
CA LEU A 59 3.08 10.31 -13.24
C LEU A 59 2.31 9.96 -14.54
N GLY A 60 1.09 10.49 -14.73
CA GLY A 60 0.30 10.29 -15.94
C GLY A 60 -0.66 9.10 -15.90
N PHE A 61 -0.80 8.43 -14.77
CA PHE A 61 -1.80 7.36 -14.60
C PHE A 61 -3.21 7.94 -14.40
N GLU A 62 -4.23 7.24 -14.89
CA GLU A 62 -5.58 7.41 -14.35
C GLU A 62 -5.67 6.74 -12.98
N TYR A 63 -6.25 7.44 -12.01
CA TYR A 63 -6.41 6.92 -10.66
C TYR A 63 -7.87 6.69 -10.31
N VAL A 64 -8.18 5.47 -9.86
CA VAL A 64 -9.51 5.04 -9.46
C VAL A 64 -9.47 4.53 -8.01
N GLY A 65 -10.22 5.15 -7.13
CA GLY A 65 -10.27 4.74 -5.74
C GLY A 65 -10.30 5.91 -4.75
N PRO A 66 -10.21 5.61 -3.45
CA PRO A 66 -10.15 4.28 -2.84
C PRO A 66 -11.48 3.51 -2.95
N LEU A 67 -11.41 2.21 -3.25
CA LEU A 67 -12.54 1.28 -3.36
C LEU A 67 -12.56 0.32 -2.18
N ASN A 68 -13.75 -0.15 -1.81
CA ASN A 68 -13.85 -1.23 -0.83
C ASN A 68 -13.55 -2.58 -1.49
N GLY A 69 -12.38 -3.18 -1.18
CA GLY A 69 -11.94 -4.46 -1.75
C GLY A 69 -12.76 -5.68 -1.32
N HIS A 70 -13.67 -5.53 -0.36
CA HIS A 70 -14.58 -6.60 0.05
C HIS A 70 -15.96 -6.50 -0.64
N ASN A 71 -16.17 -5.49 -1.50
CA ASN A 71 -17.37 -5.35 -2.31
C ASN A 71 -17.09 -5.83 -3.74
N LEU A 72 -17.30 -7.13 -4.00
CA LEU A 72 -17.02 -7.75 -5.29
C LEU A 72 -17.82 -7.12 -6.43
N SER A 73 -19.10 -6.83 -6.22
CA SER A 73 -19.93 -6.20 -7.25
C SER A 73 -19.44 -4.81 -7.65
N GLU A 74 -18.91 -4.03 -6.69
CA GLU A 74 -18.29 -2.74 -6.98
C GLU A 74 -16.99 -2.90 -7.77
N LEU A 75 -16.17 -3.89 -7.40
CA LEU A 75 -14.90 -4.19 -8.10
C LEU A 75 -15.15 -4.66 -9.53
N GLU A 76 -16.08 -5.58 -9.78
CA GLU A 76 -16.46 -6.06 -11.11
C GLU A 76 -16.93 -4.91 -12.02
N ASN A 77 -17.80 -4.03 -11.49
CA ASN A 77 -18.27 -2.85 -12.23
C ASN A 77 -17.11 -1.90 -12.57
N VAL A 78 -16.19 -1.68 -11.63
CA VAL A 78 -15.02 -0.83 -11.86
C VAL A 78 -14.11 -1.47 -12.90
N PHE A 79 -13.77 -2.74 -12.78
CA PHE A 79 -12.90 -3.44 -13.74
C PHE A 79 -13.50 -3.45 -15.15
N SER A 80 -14.82 -3.64 -15.27
CA SER A 80 -15.52 -3.59 -16.56
C SER A 80 -15.41 -2.24 -17.26
N LYS A 81 -15.34 -1.14 -16.51
CA LYS A 81 -15.17 0.21 -17.04
C LYS A 81 -13.70 0.54 -17.33
N VAL A 82 -12.81 0.15 -16.41
CA VAL A 82 -11.39 0.46 -16.49
C VAL A 82 -10.74 -0.23 -17.70
N LYS A 83 -11.13 -1.48 -18.01
CA LYS A 83 -10.59 -2.21 -19.18
C LYS A 83 -10.88 -1.54 -20.52
N GLN A 84 -11.82 -0.58 -20.57
CA GLN A 84 -12.15 0.18 -21.77
C GLN A 84 -11.29 1.45 -21.93
N LEU A 85 -10.47 1.77 -20.93
CA LEU A 85 -9.60 2.95 -20.96
C LEU A 85 -8.30 2.60 -21.72
N GLU A 86 -7.94 3.42 -22.68
CA GLU A 86 -6.68 3.28 -23.46
C GLU A 86 -5.46 3.90 -22.73
N ARG A 87 -5.48 3.91 -21.41
CA ARG A 87 -4.44 4.53 -20.58
C ARG A 87 -4.07 3.61 -19.42
N PRO A 88 -2.84 3.68 -18.90
CA PRO A 88 -2.49 2.97 -17.70
C PRO A 88 -3.31 3.49 -16.51
N VAL A 89 -3.87 2.58 -15.72
CA VAL A 89 -4.77 2.88 -14.62
C VAL A 89 -4.24 2.29 -13.32
N VAL A 90 -4.22 3.10 -12.27
CA VAL A 90 -4.00 2.63 -10.90
C VAL A 90 -5.34 2.49 -10.21
N ILE A 91 -5.67 1.28 -9.78
CA ILE A 91 -6.88 0.99 -9.00
C ILE A 91 -6.47 0.83 -7.54
N HIS A 92 -6.88 1.79 -6.72
CA HIS A 92 -6.61 1.76 -5.28
C HIS A 92 -7.72 1.02 -4.56
N VAL A 93 -7.40 -0.15 -4.01
CA VAL A 93 -8.34 -1.00 -3.28
C VAL A 93 -7.94 -1.05 -1.82
N VAL A 94 -8.88 -0.78 -0.93
CA VAL A 94 -8.69 -0.87 0.53
C VAL A 94 -9.33 -2.15 1.03
N THR A 95 -8.52 -2.99 1.68
CA THR A 95 -8.95 -4.26 2.25
C THR A 95 -8.61 -4.31 3.74
N GLN A 96 -9.35 -5.14 4.47
CA GLN A 96 -9.01 -5.55 5.83
C GLN A 96 -8.43 -6.95 5.76
N LYS A 97 -7.16 -7.10 6.18
CA LYS A 97 -6.49 -8.40 6.20
C LYS A 97 -7.17 -9.32 7.21
N GLY A 98 -7.42 -10.58 6.81
CA GLY A 98 -8.13 -11.55 7.66
C GLY A 98 -9.66 -11.43 7.64
N ARG A 99 -10.23 -10.55 6.82
CA ARG A 99 -11.67 -10.28 6.75
C ARG A 99 -12.53 -11.55 6.65
N GLY A 100 -13.50 -11.65 7.58
CA GLY A 100 -14.43 -12.77 7.67
C GLY A 100 -14.03 -13.83 8.70
N TYR A 101 -12.82 -13.71 9.28
CA TYR A 101 -12.38 -14.56 10.38
C TYR A 101 -11.78 -13.71 11.50
N ARG A 102 -12.54 -13.56 12.58
CA ARG A 102 -12.19 -12.63 13.65
C ARG A 102 -10.79 -12.79 14.23
N PRO A 103 -10.30 -14.00 14.55
CA PRO A 103 -8.93 -14.15 15.05
C PRO A 103 -7.85 -13.63 14.09
N ALA A 104 -8.10 -13.72 12.76
CA ALA A 104 -7.18 -13.19 11.75
C ALA A 104 -7.34 -11.68 11.54
N GLU A 105 -8.51 -11.12 11.80
CA GLU A 105 -8.71 -9.66 11.79
C GLU A 105 -7.98 -8.99 12.98
N ASP A 106 -8.02 -9.65 14.14
CA ASP A 106 -7.41 -9.15 15.39
C ASP A 106 -5.87 -9.32 15.40
N ASP A 107 -5.32 -10.38 14.79
CA ASP A 107 -3.86 -10.59 14.63
C ASP A 107 -3.48 -11.00 13.19
N PRO A 108 -3.56 -10.07 12.24
CA PRO A 108 -3.27 -10.38 10.83
C PRO A 108 -1.81 -10.76 10.56
N VAL A 109 -0.91 -10.43 11.47
CA VAL A 109 0.52 -10.79 11.35
C VAL A 109 0.72 -12.27 11.61
N SER A 110 0.11 -12.81 12.65
CA SER A 110 0.17 -14.25 12.99
C SER A 110 -0.49 -15.11 11.93
N PHE A 111 -1.60 -14.62 11.36
CA PHE A 111 -2.35 -15.32 10.32
C PHE A 111 -1.84 -15.09 8.89
N HIS A 112 -0.74 -14.36 8.71
CA HIS A 112 -0.13 -14.18 7.39
C HIS A 112 0.54 -15.47 6.85
N GLY A 113 1.09 -16.28 7.75
CA GLY A 113 1.72 -17.55 7.42
C GLY A 113 1.57 -18.50 8.61
N THR A 114 0.39 -19.12 8.73
CA THR A 114 0.08 -19.99 9.86
C THR A 114 0.44 -21.43 9.56
N GLY A 115 0.92 -22.16 10.62
CA GLY A 115 0.81 -23.60 10.67
C GLY A 115 -0.63 -24.06 10.94
N PRO A 116 -0.84 -25.37 11.21
CA PRO A 116 -2.14 -25.87 11.61
C PRO A 116 -2.67 -25.15 12.88
N PHE A 117 -3.96 -24.82 12.87
CA PHE A 117 -4.61 -24.15 13.99
C PHE A 117 -6.07 -24.59 14.15
N CYS A 118 -6.62 -24.42 15.34
CA CYS A 118 -8.04 -24.68 15.62
C CYS A 118 -8.88 -23.53 15.05
N VAL A 119 -9.82 -23.83 14.15
CA VAL A 119 -10.67 -22.80 13.49
C VAL A 119 -11.60 -22.12 14.48
N LEU A 120 -11.99 -22.77 15.58
CA LEU A 120 -12.95 -22.21 16.54
C LEU A 120 -12.37 -21.03 17.35
N ASP A 121 -11.09 -21.13 17.75
CA ASP A 121 -10.45 -20.14 18.62
C ASP A 121 -9.18 -19.51 18.04
N GLY A 122 -8.77 -19.93 16.84
CA GLY A 122 -7.58 -19.42 16.17
C GLY A 122 -6.24 -19.83 16.77
N LYS A 123 -6.25 -20.73 17.77
CA LYS A 123 -5.01 -21.14 18.42
C LYS A 123 -4.25 -22.16 17.57
N GLY A 124 -2.95 -21.89 17.39
CA GLY A 124 -2.06 -22.83 16.71
C GLY A 124 -1.97 -24.16 17.49
N THR A 125 -2.02 -25.26 16.77
CA THR A 125 -1.65 -26.57 17.31
C THR A 125 -0.13 -26.61 17.34
N SER A 126 0.45 -26.30 18.53
CA SER A 126 1.91 -26.31 18.70
C SER A 126 2.43 -27.76 18.65
N ILE A 127 3.39 -28.00 17.77
CA ILE A 127 4.33 -29.11 17.93
C ILE A 127 5.31 -28.64 19.01
N GLU A 128 5.48 -29.35 20.11
CA GLU A 128 6.39 -29.02 21.24
C GLU A 128 7.90 -28.99 20.84
N ALA A 129 8.21 -29.03 19.59
CA ALA A 129 9.59 -29.00 19.10
C ALA A 129 10.16 -27.58 19.09
N VAL A 130 11.29 -27.40 19.77
CA VAL A 130 12.05 -26.14 19.77
C VAL A 130 12.59 -25.88 18.35
N SER A 131 12.15 -24.79 17.72
CA SER A 131 12.59 -24.44 16.36
C SER A 131 13.98 -23.79 16.38
N PHE A 132 14.69 -23.87 15.24
CA PHE A 132 15.95 -23.11 15.05
C PHE A 132 15.77 -21.62 15.28
N THR A 133 14.65 -21.06 14.84
CA THR A 133 14.31 -19.65 15.05
C THR A 133 14.23 -19.30 16.54
N GLU A 134 13.68 -20.19 17.37
CA GLU A 134 13.59 -19.97 18.80
C GLU A 134 14.95 -20.04 19.49
N VAL A 135 15.79 -21.01 19.11
CA VAL A 135 17.17 -21.12 19.62
C VAL A 135 17.97 -19.87 19.24
N PHE A 136 17.88 -19.45 17.98
CA PHE A 136 18.51 -18.22 17.52
C PHE A 136 18.05 -17.01 18.33
N SER A 137 16.75 -16.83 18.47
CA SER A 137 16.15 -15.70 19.22
C SER A 137 16.68 -15.61 20.64
N ARG A 138 16.68 -16.73 21.37
CA ARG A 138 17.20 -16.81 22.75
C ARG A 138 18.70 -16.52 22.82
N SER A 139 19.47 -17.06 21.90
CA SER A 139 20.92 -16.87 21.83
C SER A 139 21.31 -15.44 21.53
N LEU A 140 20.63 -14.81 20.55
CA LEU A 140 20.85 -13.42 20.18
C LEU A 140 20.58 -12.46 21.34
N VAL A 141 19.48 -12.66 22.08
CA VAL A 141 19.16 -11.86 23.26
C VAL A 141 20.21 -12.00 24.36
N LYS A 142 20.74 -13.22 24.59
CA LYS A 142 21.84 -13.48 25.55
C LYS A 142 23.13 -12.76 25.11
N ILE A 143 23.53 -12.86 23.84
CA ILE A 143 24.72 -12.19 23.31
C ILE A 143 24.59 -10.67 23.46
N ALA A 144 23.45 -10.12 23.08
CA ALA A 144 23.18 -8.69 23.15
C ALA A 144 23.14 -8.13 24.60
N ALA A 145 22.87 -8.98 25.58
CA ALA A 145 22.94 -8.59 26.99
C ALA A 145 24.39 -8.31 27.45
N HIS A 146 25.37 -9.00 26.88
CA HIS A 146 26.79 -8.86 27.22
C HIS A 146 27.54 -7.94 26.22
N ASN A 147 26.97 -7.70 25.04
CA ASN A 147 27.61 -6.86 24.03
C ASN A 147 26.63 -5.77 23.55
N PRO A 148 26.83 -4.51 23.97
CA PRO A 148 25.97 -3.39 23.56
C PRO A 148 26.13 -3.01 22.09
N LYS A 149 27.16 -3.47 21.37
CA LYS A 149 27.40 -3.21 19.97
C LYS A 149 26.56 -4.09 19.04
N VAL A 150 25.88 -5.12 19.57
CA VAL A 150 25.01 -5.98 18.77
C VAL A 150 23.72 -5.22 18.46
N VAL A 151 23.45 -5.07 17.18
CA VAL A 151 22.21 -4.52 16.62
C VAL A 151 21.52 -5.58 15.78
N ALA A 152 20.22 -5.42 15.54
CA ALA A 152 19.45 -6.31 14.68
C ALA A 152 18.68 -5.48 13.64
N ILE A 153 18.78 -5.89 12.39
CA ILE A 153 18.08 -5.27 11.26
C ILE A 153 17.18 -6.33 10.62
N THR A 154 15.98 -5.97 10.24
CA THR A 154 15.04 -6.84 9.51
C THR A 154 14.29 -6.04 8.45
N ALA A 155 13.82 -6.74 7.42
CA ALA A 155 12.97 -6.19 6.37
C ALA A 155 11.55 -6.76 6.51
N ALA A 156 10.75 -6.18 7.42
CA ALA A 156 9.37 -6.56 7.72
C ALA A 156 9.18 -8.02 8.22
N MET A 157 10.23 -8.65 8.75
CA MET A 157 10.21 -10.08 9.09
C MET A 157 10.56 -10.37 10.56
N ALA A 158 10.34 -9.41 11.47
CA ALA A 158 10.73 -9.53 12.88
C ALA A 158 10.23 -10.81 13.57
N LYS A 159 8.98 -11.23 13.31
CA LYS A 159 8.40 -12.45 13.88
C LYS A 159 8.96 -13.70 13.22
N GLY A 160 9.00 -13.73 11.88
CA GLY A 160 9.47 -14.90 11.13
C GLY A 160 10.95 -15.21 11.35
N THR A 161 11.78 -14.21 11.59
CA THR A 161 13.22 -14.36 11.86
C THR A 161 13.56 -14.51 13.35
N GLY A 162 12.56 -14.49 14.27
CA GLY A 162 12.76 -14.63 15.70
C GLY A 162 13.30 -13.36 16.39
N LEU A 163 13.26 -12.21 15.73
CA LEU A 163 13.78 -10.95 16.28
C LEU A 163 12.80 -10.21 17.21
N SER A 164 11.57 -10.69 17.36
CA SER A 164 10.55 -10.03 18.20
C SER A 164 10.97 -9.84 19.67
N SER A 165 11.68 -10.83 20.25
CA SER A 165 12.18 -10.73 21.62
C SER A 165 13.31 -9.72 21.76
N PHE A 166 14.20 -9.65 20.74
CA PHE A 166 15.24 -8.65 20.67
C PHE A 166 14.66 -7.24 20.55
N ALA A 167 13.69 -7.04 19.65
CA ALA A 167 13.02 -5.76 19.45
C ALA A 167 12.36 -5.24 20.73
N LYS A 168 11.69 -6.12 21.50
CA LYS A 168 11.08 -5.76 22.78
C LYS A 168 12.11 -5.37 23.85
N ARG A 169 13.23 -6.08 23.92
CA ARG A 169 14.24 -5.89 24.96
C ARG A 169 15.23 -4.76 24.65
N TYR A 170 15.54 -4.54 23.39
CA TYR A 170 16.53 -3.59 22.92
C TYR A 170 15.99 -2.72 21.77
N PRO A 171 14.92 -1.93 22.00
CA PRO A 171 14.25 -1.18 20.94
C PRO A 171 15.15 -0.16 20.23
N SER A 172 16.13 0.42 20.93
CA SER A 172 17.11 1.36 20.36
C SER A 172 18.18 0.71 19.48
N ARG A 173 18.26 -0.62 19.48
CA ARG A 173 19.23 -1.42 18.70
C ARG A 173 18.54 -2.33 17.69
N PHE A 174 17.23 -2.14 17.51
CA PHE A 174 16.42 -2.88 16.54
C PHE A 174 15.91 -1.94 15.45
N PHE A 175 16.09 -2.34 14.20
CA PHE A 175 15.70 -1.56 13.03
C PHE A 175 14.89 -2.43 12.08
N ASP A 176 13.63 -2.05 11.83
CA ASP A 176 12.82 -2.64 10.78
C ASP A 176 12.71 -1.63 9.62
N VAL A 177 13.29 -1.98 8.51
CA VAL A 177 13.34 -1.11 7.32
C VAL A 177 12.15 -1.30 6.38
N GLY A 178 11.15 -2.11 6.78
CA GLY A 178 10.05 -2.51 5.91
C GLY A 178 10.53 -3.48 4.82
N ILE A 179 9.73 -3.64 3.75
CA ILE A 179 10.08 -4.53 2.61
C ILE A 179 11.10 -3.81 1.71
N ALA A 180 12.33 -3.66 2.22
CA ALA A 180 13.42 -2.93 1.56
C ALA A 180 14.78 -3.58 1.88
N GLU A 181 15.01 -4.78 1.38
CA GLU A 181 16.18 -5.60 1.68
C GLU A 181 17.47 -4.91 1.25
N GLN A 182 17.49 -4.23 0.10
CA GLN A 182 18.62 -3.46 -0.38
C GLN A 182 18.99 -2.33 0.58
N HIS A 183 17.97 -1.67 1.15
CA HIS A 183 18.19 -0.64 2.16
C HIS A 183 18.74 -1.24 3.45
N ALA A 184 18.26 -2.41 3.89
CA ALA A 184 18.78 -3.12 5.05
C ALA A 184 20.29 -3.37 4.94
N VAL A 185 20.76 -3.84 3.77
CA VAL A 185 22.19 -4.10 3.52
C VAL A 185 23.00 -2.81 3.52
N THR A 186 22.51 -1.77 2.83
CA THR A 186 23.18 -0.46 2.79
C THR A 186 23.26 0.17 4.18
N PHE A 187 22.18 0.09 4.95
CA PHE A 187 22.13 0.60 6.32
C PHE A 187 23.09 -0.16 7.24
N ALA A 188 23.16 -1.49 7.12
CA ALA A 188 24.14 -2.31 7.88
C ALA A 188 25.59 -1.93 7.56
N GLY A 189 25.88 -1.56 6.30
CA GLY A 189 27.21 -1.10 5.90
C GLY A 189 27.62 0.27 6.46
N GLY A 190 26.66 1.06 6.95
CA GLY A 190 26.88 2.36 7.57
C GLY A 190 26.97 2.33 9.10
N LEU A 191 26.65 1.20 9.74
CA LEU A 191 26.73 0.99 11.19
C LEU A 191 28.12 0.52 11.63
#